data_a7e9b394b26ac9476663076626297bda
#
_entry.id   a7e9b394b26ac9476663076626297bda
#
_cell.length_a   1.000
_cell.length_b   1.000
_cell.length_c   1.000
_cell.angle_alpha   90.00
_cell.angle_beta   90.00
_cell.angle_gamma   90.00
#
_symmetry.space_group_name_H-M   'P 1'
#
loop_
_entity.id
_entity.type
_entity.pdbx_description
1 polymer ?
#
loop_
_entity_poly.entity_id
_entity_poly.type
_entity_poly.pdbx_seq_one_letter_code
_entity_poly.pdbx_strand_id
1 'polypeptide(L)'
;MAKIKVDLERTVGEVDRRIFGGFIEHLGRCIYGGIYEEGSPLSDEHGFRRDVLEALRPLQMPVLRWPGGNFVSNYHWQDGIGPVEQRPCRLELAWHSEEPNRFGTDEYIEYCRVLGVEPYICVNMGSGTMDEAQGWVEYCNGTGNTYWANLRRANGHPEPYGVKYWGLGNEMYGVWQIGALPPEDYVKKAIEFAKVMKLTDPSIQLVSCGQNGWNDWDRIVVEGLARYVDFHSIHLYTGSTDYYRNVFEPHLADKALRICETIIEQVRYNQRIDHPIHIAYDEWNVWYRQRGRTSGLEERYDLSDALAVATFLNVFVRHCQSTRMANLAQMVNVIAPIFTNREGLFLQTIYHPLRLYAEHLQDVALDVHVDCERYELPPLEDPNPRAQRLNGFGPFDLLDVSATRDGAARNLTITVVNRDRERPIQTTIQLADSVVASGGAAYVVDGPAPDAVNSFEQPKLVDVAEERLSLTGSEFVHTFPAHSVTVLHLAIG
;
A
#
# COMPACT_ATOMS: atom_id res chain seq x y z
N MET A 1 -6.03 -7.12 -33.65
CA MET A 1 -4.99 -6.23 -33.11
C MET A 1 -5.65 -5.43 -32.03
N ALA A 2 -5.07 -5.42 -30.83
CA ALA A 2 -5.62 -4.63 -29.73
C ALA A 2 -5.42 -3.13 -29.96
N LYS A 3 -6.17 -2.31 -29.22
CA LYS A 3 -6.12 -0.85 -29.33
C LYS A 3 -6.19 -0.22 -27.95
N ILE A 4 -5.31 0.74 -27.68
CA ILE A 4 -5.35 1.63 -26.53
C ILE A 4 -5.51 3.05 -27.06
N LYS A 5 -6.54 3.75 -26.56
CA LYS A 5 -6.73 5.18 -26.85
C LYS A 5 -6.60 5.96 -25.55
N VAL A 6 -5.68 6.92 -25.54
CA VAL A 6 -5.46 7.86 -24.45
C VAL A 6 -5.91 9.25 -24.90
N ASP A 7 -6.81 9.84 -24.14
CA ASP A 7 -7.31 11.18 -24.38
C ASP A 7 -6.69 12.14 -23.35
N LEU A 8 -5.82 13.03 -23.78
CA LEU A 8 -5.05 13.90 -22.90
C LEU A 8 -5.88 15.02 -22.26
N GLU A 9 -7.05 15.35 -22.84
CA GLU A 9 -7.96 16.34 -22.28
C GLU A 9 -8.94 15.72 -21.25
N ARG A 10 -9.18 14.41 -21.32
CA ARG A 10 -10.06 13.69 -20.40
C ARG A 10 -9.33 13.25 -19.15
N THR A 11 -9.17 14.17 -18.23
CA THR A 11 -8.53 13.89 -16.95
C THR A 11 -9.49 13.21 -15.96
N VAL A 12 -9.00 12.19 -15.26
CA VAL A 12 -9.71 11.56 -14.13
C VAL A 12 -9.51 12.38 -12.86
N GLY A 13 -8.28 12.76 -12.56
CA GLY A 13 -7.94 13.55 -11.37
C GLY A 13 -6.43 13.58 -11.11
N GLU A 14 -6.04 14.25 -10.03
CA GLU A 14 -4.65 14.23 -9.55
C GLU A 14 -4.35 12.94 -8.81
N VAL A 15 -3.23 12.31 -9.14
CA VAL A 15 -2.72 11.13 -8.46
C VAL A 15 -2.00 11.56 -7.18
N ASP A 16 -2.50 11.11 -6.04
CA ASP A 16 -1.82 11.33 -4.78
C ASP A 16 -0.66 10.33 -4.64
N ARG A 17 0.55 10.84 -4.46
CA ARG A 17 1.74 9.98 -4.32
C ARG A 17 1.65 9.02 -3.14
N ARG A 18 0.82 9.29 -2.13
CA ARG A 18 0.61 8.39 -0.97
C ARG A 18 0.01 7.04 -1.33
N ILE A 19 -0.42 6.81 -2.60
CA ILE A 19 -0.75 5.46 -3.09
C ILE A 19 0.47 4.52 -3.15
N PHE A 20 1.70 5.05 -3.04
CA PHE A 20 2.95 4.29 -2.93
C PHE A 20 3.44 4.12 -1.49
N GLY A 21 2.56 4.26 -0.52
CA GLY A 21 2.88 4.06 0.88
C GLY A 21 3.30 2.62 1.21
N GLY A 22 4.06 2.50 2.28
CA GLY A 22 4.46 1.21 2.84
C GLY A 22 3.86 0.94 4.21
N PHE A 23 4.00 -0.28 4.67
CA PHE A 23 3.61 -0.72 5.99
C PHE A 23 4.66 -1.65 6.59
N ILE A 24 4.98 -1.46 7.84
CA ILE A 24 5.87 -2.30 8.65
C ILE A 24 5.20 -2.65 9.97
N GLU A 25 5.38 -3.87 10.42
CA GLU A 25 4.75 -4.40 11.63
C GLU A 25 5.75 -5.22 12.45
N HIS A 26 5.58 -5.27 13.76
CA HIS A 26 6.28 -6.21 14.64
C HIS A 26 5.74 -7.63 14.42
N LEU A 27 6.07 -8.19 13.27
CA LEU A 27 5.63 -9.48 12.77
C LEU A 27 6.81 -10.19 12.09
N GLY A 28 7.08 -11.42 12.48
CA GLY A 28 8.16 -12.21 11.90
C GLY A 28 9.49 -11.45 11.90
N ARG A 29 10.11 -11.33 10.72
CA ARG A 29 11.36 -10.58 10.53
C ARG A 29 11.17 -9.24 9.82
N CYS A 30 9.99 -8.62 9.89
CA CYS A 30 9.80 -7.32 9.25
C CYS A 30 10.62 -6.23 9.95
N ILE A 31 10.55 -6.16 11.28
CA ILE A 31 11.34 -5.21 12.08
C ILE A 31 12.71 -5.82 12.39
N TYR A 32 12.76 -6.78 13.33
CA TYR A 32 14.02 -7.40 13.77
C TYR A 32 14.53 -8.41 12.73
N GLY A 33 15.76 -8.17 12.22
CA GLY A 33 16.35 -8.93 11.10
C GLY A 33 15.82 -8.52 9.72
N GLY A 34 14.97 -7.49 9.69
CA GLY A 34 14.48 -6.84 8.48
C GLY A 34 15.00 -5.42 8.36
N ILE A 35 14.23 -4.43 8.83
CA ILE A 35 14.64 -3.01 8.78
C ILE A 35 15.65 -2.66 9.89
N TYR A 36 15.63 -3.39 10.99
CA TYR A 36 16.40 -3.14 12.20
C TYR A 36 17.15 -4.40 12.66
N GLU A 37 18.48 -4.29 12.81
CA GLU A 37 19.35 -5.39 13.23
C GLU A 37 20.59 -4.83 13.94
N GLU A 38 20.52 -4.70 15.26
CA GLU A 38 21.62 -4.19 16.05
C GLU A 38 22.88 -5.07 15.96
N GLY A 39 24.04 -4.43 15.84
CA GLY A 39 25.33 -5.12 15.76
C GLY A 39 25.61 -5.85 14.46
N SER A 40 24.71 -5.77 13.47
CA SER A 40 24.95 -6.28 12.13
C SER A 40 25.98 -5.41 11.38
N PRO A 41 26.91 -5.99 10.61
CA PRO A 41 27.82 -5.21 9.76
C PRO A 41 27.08 -4.48 8.63
N LEU A 42 25.83 -4.85 8.35
CA LEU A 42 24.96 -4.21 7.37
C LEU A 42 24.17 -3.04 7.95
N SER A 43 24.19 -2.86 9.27
CA SER A 43 23.46 -1.77 9.94
C SER A 43 24.33 -0.55 10.18
N ASP A 44 23.68 0.59 10.36
CA ASP A 44 24.29 1.83 10.83
C ASP A 44 24.38 1.88 12.37
N GLU A 45 24.78 3.01 12.92
CA GLU A 45 24.89 3.24 14.37
C GLU A 45 23.54 3.23 15.11
N HIS A 46 22.42 3.42 14.40
CA HIS A 46 21.06 3.33 14.93
C HIS A 46 20.48 1.91 14.88
N GLY A 47 21.20 0.96 14.27
CA GLY A 47 20.72 -0.40 14.03
C GLY A 47 19.87 -0.56 12.76
N PHE A 48 19.76 0.48 11.92
CA PHE A 48 19.02 0.40 10.68
C PHE A 48 19.84 -0.27 9.57
N ARG A 49 19.26 -1.26 8.91
CA ARG A 49 19.93 -1.96 7.81
C ARG A 49 20.08 -1.03 6.60
N ARG A 50 21.34 -0.69 6.28
CA ARG A 50 21.69 0.22 5.15
C ARG A 50 21.29 -0.33 3.81
N ASP A 51 21.49 -1.63 3.57
CA ASP A 51 21.09 -2.30 2.33
C ASP A 51 19.57 -2.25 2.12
N VAL A 52 18.79 -2.39 3.19
CA VAL A 52 17.32 -2.26 3.14
C VAL A 52 16.92 -0.80 2.87
N LEU A 53 17.54 0.17 3.53
CA LEU A 53 17.28 1.59 3.27
C LEU A 53 17.57 1.95 1.81
N GLU A 54 18.68 1.44 1.24
CA GLU A 54 19.04 1.64 -0.17
C GLU A 54 18.01 1.01 -1.12
N ALA A 55 17.48 -0.16 -0.78
CA ALA A 55 16.45 -0.84 -1.57
C ALA A 55 15.06 -0.16 -1.47
N LEU A 56 14.75 0.51 -0.34
CA LEU A 56 13.48 1.22 -0.15
C LEU A 56 13.44 2.59 -0.85
N ARG A 57 14.55 3.29 -0.99
CA ARG A 57 14.60 4.63 -1.58
C ARG A 57 14.01 4.74 -3.00
N PRO A 58 14.29 3.80 -3.94
CA PRO A 58 13.70 3.86 -5.28
C PRO A 58 12.17 3.70 -5.30
N LEU A 59 11.57 3.15 -4.24
CA LEU A 59 10.12 3.06 -4.11
C LEU A 59 9.45 4.41 -3.82
N GLN A 60 10.23 5.44 -3.48
CA GLN A 60 9.76 6.81 -3.23
C GLN A 60 8.52 6.88 -2.35
N MET A 61 8.46 6.03 -1.32
CA MET A 61 7.32 5.96 -0.41
C MET A 61 7.07 7.32 0.25
N PRO A 62 5.86 7.88 0.17
CA PRO A 62 5.56 9.14 0.84
C PRO A 62 5.12 8.96 2.29
N VAL A 63 4.64 7.77 2.65
CA VAL A 63 4.07 7.48 3.97
C VAL A 63 4.40 6.04 4.37
N LEU A 64 4.71 5.83 5.63
CA LEU A 64 4.99 4.53 6.22
C LEU A 64 4.07 4.28 7.42
N ARG A 65 3.29 3.20 7.38
CA ARG A 65 2.37 2.80 8.47
C ARG A 65 3.10 1.90 9.48
N TRP A 66 2.83 2.11 10.78
CA TRP A 66 3.37 1.37 11.93
C TRP A 66 2.45 1.56 13.16
N PRO A 67 2.47 0.77 14.25
CA PRO A 67 3.37 -0.37 14.55
C PRO A 67 2.82 -1.71 14.04
N GLY A 68 1.64 -1.74 13.49
CA GLY A 68 1.03 -2.95 12.99
C GLY A 68 -0.40 -2.74 12.57
N GLY A 69 -0.85 -3.73 12.05
CA GLY A 69 -1.83 -4.75 11.89
C GLY A 69 -2.30 -5.32 13.23
N ASN A 70 -2.27 -6.63 13.33
CA ASN A 70 -2.76 -7.31 14.54
C ASN A 70 -1.95 -6.95 15.78
N PHE A 71 -0.67 -6.69 15.62
CA PHE A 71 0.23 -6.33 16.72
C PHE A 71 -0.27 -5.13 17.52
N VAL A 72 -0.80 -4.09 16.88
CA VAL A 72 -1.16 -2.83 17.56
C VAL A 72 -2.19 -3.01 18.67
N SER A 73 -3.08 -4.00 18.56
CA SER A 73 -4.21 -4.17 19.49
C SER A 73 -3.82 -4.63 20.90
N ASN A 74 -2.54 -4.96 21.12
CA ASN A 74 -1.99 -5.23 22.46
C ASN A 74 -0.65 -4.51 22.70
N TYR A 75 -0.28 -3.56 21.85
CA TYR A 75 0.94 -2.78 21.98
C TYR A 75 0.73 -1.55 22.84
N HIS A 76 1.55 -1.40 23.89
CA HIS A 76 1.59 -0.22 24.75
C HIS A 76 2.82 0.60 24.40
N TRP A 77 2.64 1.69 23.68
CA TRP A 77 3.71 2.51 23.12
C TRP A 77 4.69 3.06 24.16
N GLN A 78 4.22 3.24 25.41
CA GLN A 78 5.08 3.68 26.53
C GLN A 78 6.20 2.67 26.85
N ASP A 79 6.01 1.39 26.56
CA ASP A 79 7.02 0.37 26.71
C ASP A 79 8.18 0.53 25.71
N GLY A 80 7.92 1.18 24.57
CA GLY A 80 8.87 1.39 23.47
C GLY A 80 9.54 2.77 23.43
N ILE A 81 9.57 3.51 24.55
CA ILE A 81 10.24 4.82 24.63
C ILE A 81 11.27 4.88 25.78
N GLY A 82 12.13 5.88 25.76
CA GLY A 82 13.21 6.04 26.74
C GLY A 82 14.39 5.08 26.49
N PRO A 83 15.31 4.93 27.48
CA PRO A 83 16.51 4.14 27.30
C PRO A 83 16.21 2.68 26.95
N VAL A 84 16.73 2.20 25.82
CA VAL A 84 16.43 0.87 25.25
C VAL A 84 16.67 -0.25 26.24
N GLU A 85 17.73 -0.16 27.05
CA GLU A 85 18.11 -1.19 28.04
C GLU A 85 17.15 -1.28 29.26
N GLN A 86 16.23 -0.31 29.40
CA GLN A 86 15.26 -0.26 30.47
C GLN A 86 13.86 -0.66 30.00
N ARG A 87 13.67 -0.85 28.72
CA ARG A 87 12.38 -1.22 28.14
C ARG A 87 12.02 -2.66 28.48
N PRO A 88 10.74 -2.94 28.82
CA PRO A 88 10.32 -4.30 29.14
C PRO A 88 10.24 -5.17 27.88
N CYS A 89 10.62 -6.44 28.00
CA CYS A 89 10.25 -7.45 27.03
C CYS A 89 8.83 -7.95 27.33
N ARG A 90 7.94 -7.93 26.33
CA ARG A 90 6.55 -8.34 26.47
C ARG A 90 6.24 -9.61 25.69
N LEU A 91 5.30 -10.40 26.18
CA LEU A 91 4.70 -11.46 25.39
C LEU A 91 3.80 -10.81 24.33
N GLU A 92 4.14 -11.03 23.07
CA GLU A 92 3.37 -10.56 21.93
C GLU A 92 2.27 -11.58 21.60
N LEU A 93 1.01 -11.15 21.68
CA LEU A 93 -0.15 -12.05 21.65
C LEU A 93 -0.67 -12.34 20.25
N ALA A 94 -0.46 -11.43 19.28
CA ALA A 94 -1.01 -11.60 17.94
C ALA A 94 -0.21 -12.67 17.16
N TRP A 95 1.11 -12.64 17.26
CA TRP A 95 2.02 -13.48 16.48
C TRP A 95 2.78 -14.51 17.34
N HIS A 96 2.53 -14.51 18.68
CA HIS A 96 3.14 -15.42 19.66
C HIS A 96 4.67 -15.35 19.70
N SER A 97 5.18 -14.15 19.77
CA SER A 97 6.61 -13.84 19.89
C SER A 97 6.93 -13.12 21.21
N GLU A 98 8.19 -12.85 21.43
CA GLU A 98 8.66 -11.92 22.47
C GLU A 98 8.96 -10.58 21.80
N GLU A 99 8.37 -9.48 22.33
CA GLU A 99 8.65 -8.12 21.88
C GLU A 99 9.61 -7.43 22.85
N PRO A 100 10.87 -7.24 22.45
CA PRO A 100 11.88 -6.63 23.33
C PRO A 100 11.77 -5.10 23.40
N ASN A 101 10.87 -4.48 22.64
CA ASN A 101 10.66 -3.02 22.56
C ASN A 101 11.92 -2.21 22.18
N ARG A 102 12.85 -2.82 21.43
CA ARG A 102 14.10 -2.13 21.01
C ARG A 102 13.87 -1.17 19.83
N PHE A 103 12.80 -1.37 19.09
CA PHE A 103 12.32 -0.49 18.04
C PHE A 103 10.94 0.03 18.44
N GLY A 104 10.88 1.28 18.89
CA GLY A 104 9.65 1.92 19.34
C GLY A 104 9.39 3.23 18.62
N THR A 105 8.67 4.16 19.26
CA THR A 105 8.25 5.42 18.63
C THR A 105 9.45 6.25 18.14
N ASP A 106 10.48 6.39 18.97
CA ASP A 106 11.62 7.27 18.66
C ASP A 106 12.43 6.69 17.49
N GLU A 107 12.71 5.39 17.48
CA GLU A 107 13.39 4.69 16.38
C GLU A 107 12.58 4.71 15.09
N TYR A 108 11.26 4.53 15.18
CA TYR A 108 10.38 4.59 14.02
C TYR A 108 10.37 5.98 13.37
N ILE A 109 10.27 7.04 14.16
CA ILE A 109 10.32 8.41 13.65
C ILE A 109 11.68 8.70 13.01
N GLU A 110 12.78 8.26 13.63
CA GLU A 110 14.11 8.43 13.06
C GLU A 110 14.24 7.66 11.74
N TYR A 111 13.74 6.43 11.68
CA TYR A 111 13.69 5.64 10.45
C TYR A 111 12.91 6.35 9.34
N CYS A 112 11.76 6.95 9.67
CA CYS A 112 11.00 7.75 8.72
C CYS A 112 11.78 8.96 8.21
N ARG A 113 12.53 9.67 9.08
CA ARG A 113 13.37 10.80 8.70
C ARG A 113 14.51 10.41 7.78
N VAL A 114 15.18 9.28 8.05
CA VAL A 114 16.26 8.74 7.20
C VAL A 114 15.76 8.38 5.81
N LEU A 115 14.53 7.86 5.71
CA LEU A 115 13.89 7.55 4.43
C LEU A 115 13.26 8.76 3.76
N GLY A 116 12.95 9.84 4.49
CA GLY A 116 12.22 11.00 3.99
C GLY A 116 10.72 10.72 3.80
N VAL A 117 10.12 9.89 4.66
CA VAL A 117 8.71 9.48 4.60
C VAL A 117 7.90 10.05 5.76
N GLU A 118 6.62 10.34 5.54
CA GLU A 118 5.69 10.75 6.60
C GLU A 118 5.30 9.56 7.48
N PRO A 119 5.34 9.69 8.82
CA PRO A 119 4.87 8.64 9.70
C PRO A 119 3.34 8.56 9.70
N TYR A 120 2.82 7.32 9.70
CA TYR A 120 1.42 6.99 9.94
C TYR A 120 1.35 5.99 11.09
N ILE A 121 0.84 6.43 12.24
CA ILE A 121 0.74 5.63 13.46
C ILE A 121 -0.68 5.13 13.66
N CYS A 122 -0.83 3.82 13.90
CA CYS A 122 -2.09 3.22 14.31
C CYS A 122 -2.14 3.10 15.85
N VAL A 123 -3.23 3.55 16.50
CA VAL A 123 -3.36 3.47 17.95
C VAL A 123 -3.99 2.15 18.41
N ASN A 124 -3.62 1.70 19.61
CA ASN A 124 -4.17 0.50 20.23
C ASN A 124 -5.63 0.72 20.68
N MET A 125 -6.58 0.25 19.88
CA MET A 125 -8.00 0.23 20.25
C MET A 125 -8.46 -1.15 20.77
N GLY A 126 -7.58 -2.11 20.89
CA GLY A 126 -7.84 -3.41 21.53
C GLY A 126 -7.81 -3.29 23.05
N SER A 127 -6.65 -3.56 23.64
CA SER A 127 -6.41 -3.47 25.08
C SER A 127 -6.11 -2.03 25.59
N GLY A 128 -5.73 -1.12 24.68
CA GLY A 128 -5.37 0.26 25.01
C GLY A 128 -6.56 1.15 25.35
N THR A 129 -6.25 2.31 25.91
CA THR A 129 -7.22 3.31 26.37
C THR A 129 -7.14 4.59 25.52
N MET A 130 -8.19 5.43 25.57
CA MET A 130 -8.17 6.75 24.93
C MET A 130 -7.14 7.70 25.58
N ASP A 131 -6.85 7.54 26.86
CA ASP A 131 -5.80 8.29 27.57
C ASP A 131 -4.41 7.95 27.00
N GLU A 132 -4.19 6.67 26.72
CA GLU A 132 -2.96 6.19 26.07
C GLU A 132 -2.81 6.74 24.65
N ALA A 133 -3.89 6.77 23.87
CA ALA A 133 -3.87 7.35 22.53
C ALA A 133 -3.64 8.88 22.58
N GLN A 134 -4.27 9.58 23.51
CA GLN A 134 -4.06 11.00 23.77
C GLN A 134 -2.59 11.28 24.13
N GLY A 135 -2.05 10.51 25.09
CA GLY A 135 -0.66 10.62 25.50
C GLY A 135 0.33 10.39 24.36
N TRP A 136 0.02 9.49 23.42
CA TRP A 136 0.89 9.25 22.26
C TRP A 136 0.90 10.42 21.27
N VAL A 137 -0.27 11.01 20.99
CA VAL A 137 -0.34 12.26 20.19
C VAL A 137 0.42 13.39 20.88
N GLU A 138 0.27 13.56 22.20
CA GLU A 138 0.98 14.59 22.97
C GLU A 138 2.50 14.32 22.97
N TYR A 139 2.94 13.07 23.15
CA TYR A 139 4.36 12.70 23.08
C TYR A 139 4.95 13.08 21.73
N CYS A 140 4.26 12.74 20.63
CA CYS A 140 4.75 13.03 19.28
C CYS A 140 4.68 14.52 18.93
N ASN A 141 3.59 15.20 19.23
CA ASN A 141 3.28 16.50 18.65
C ASN A 141 3.25 17.66 19.68
N GLY A 142 3.20 17.34 20.99
CA GLY A 142 3.07 18.34 22.03
C GLY A 142 4.24 19.33 22.09
N THR A 143 3.91 20.63 22.13
CA THR A 143 4.87 21.74 22.24
C THR A 143 4.89 22.38 23.62
N GLY A 144 3.83 22.16 24.43
CA GLY A 144 3.63 22.72 25.75
C GLY A 144 4.58 22.19 26.83
N ASN A 145 4.49 22.74 28.03
CA ASN A 145 5.16 22.24 29.23
C ASN A 145 4.27 21.20 29.92
N THR A 146 4.06 20.06 29.27
CA THR A 146 3.17 18.99 29.69
C THR A 146 3.94 17.70 29.85
N TYR A 147 3.34 16.70 30.50
CA TYR A 147 4.05 15.48 30.91
C TYR A 147 4.70 14.73 29.72
N TRP A 148 3.91 14.38 28.71
CA TRP A 148 4.38 13.58 27.59
C TRP A 148 5.33 14.36 26.66
N ALA A 149 5.04 15.65 26.41
CA ALA A 149 5.95 16.50 25.65
C ALA A 149 7.31 16.69 26.38
N ASN A 150 7.31 16.80 27.71
CA ASN A 150 8.54 16.88 28.48
C ASN A 150 9.29 15.55 28.53
N LEU A 151 8.60 14.42 28.57
CA LEU A 151 9.21 13.09 28.53
C LEU A 151 9.93 12.85 27.18
N ARG A 152 9.31 13.26 26.04
CA ARG A 152 10.00 13.24 24.74
C ARG A 152 11.31 14.03 24.78
N ARG A 153 11.27 15.26 25.33
CA ARG A 153 12.47 16.12 25.48
C ARG A 153 13.51 15.46 26.36
N ALA A 154 13.11 14.86 27.47
CA ALA A 154 14.01 14.14 28.38
C ALA A 154 14.62 12.90 27.72
N ASN A 155 13.92 12.27 26.79
CA ASN A 155 14.44 11.16 25.98
C ASN A 155 15.37 11.61 24.84
N GLY A 156 15.70 12.91 24.75
CA GLY A 156 16.67 13.44 23.78
C GLY A 156 16.05 14.04 22.52
N HIS A 157 14.72 14.14 22.45
CA HIS A 157 13.97 14.64 21.29
C HIS A 157 13.27 15.98 21.61
N PRO A 158 14.00 17.13 21.57
CA PRO A 158 13.45 18.42 22.00
C PRO A 158 12.31 18.90 21.11
N GLU A 159 12.42 18.67 19.79
CA GLU A 159 11.41 19.12 18.83
C GLU A 159 10.27 18.12 18.68
N PRO A 160 9.03 18.58 18.42
CA PRO A 160 7.90 17.70 18.15
C PRO A 160 8.14 16.91 16.86
N TYR A 161 7.64 15.69 16.80
CA TYR A 161 7.77 14.83 15.62
C TYR A 161 6.84 15.26 14.48
N GLY A 162 5.70 15.85 14.80
CA GLY A 162 4.75 16.35 13.83
C GLY A 162 4.00 15.23 13.09
N VAL A 163 3.71 14.12 13.77
CA VAL A 163 2.99 12.98 13.17
C VAL A 163 1.59 13.40 12.74
N LYS A 164 1.33 13.31 11.45
CA LYS A 164 0.10 13.81 10.85
C LYS A 164 -1.00 12.75 10.77
N TYR A 165 -0.66 11.51 10.42
CA TYR A 165 -1.64 10.45 10.15
C TYR A 165 -1.76 9.48 11.32
N TRP A 166 -3.03 9.24 11.76
CA TRP A 166 -3.32 8.40 12.90
C TRP A 166 -4.50 7.46 12.62
N GLY A 167 -4.27 6.15 12.73
CA GLY A 167 -5.29 5.12 12.55
C GLY A 167 -6.04 4.84 13.87
N LEU A 168 -7.35 4.75 13.79
CA LEU A 168 -8.25 4.41 14.90
C LEU A 168 -8.42 2.90 15.02
N GLY A 169 -7.35 2.20 15.44
CA GLY A 169 -7.31 0.75 15.56
C GLY A 169 -7.09 0.03 14.23
N ASN A 170 -6.91 -1.28 14.30
CA ASN A 170 -6.70 -2.17 13.16
C ASN A 170 -7.72 -3.30 13.18
N GLU A 171 -8.38 -3.56 12.05
CA GLU A 171 -9.26 -4.73 11.80
C GLU A 171 -10.22 -5.06 12.97
N MET A 172 -10.74 -4.05 13.65
CA MET A 172 -11.59 -4.20 14.84
C MET A 172 -12.86 -5.03 14.60
N TYR A 173 -13.16 -5.34 13.35
CA TYR A 173 -14.22 -6.26 12.91
C TYR A 173 -13.84 -7.73 13.02
N GLY A 174 -12.54 -8.04 13.05
CA GLY A 174 -12.03 -9.40 12.92
C GLY A 174 -12.06 -10.18 14.23
N VAL A 175 -12.66 -11.36 14.22
CA VAL A 175 -12.69 -12.25 15.41
C VAL A 175 -11.32 -12.69 15.89
N TRP A 176 -10.30 -12.55 15.06
CA TRP A 176 -8.88 -12.80 15.39
C TRP A 176 -8.22 -11.62 16.09
N GLN A 177 -8.81 -10.43 16.02
CA GLN A 177 -8.26 -9.19 16.54
C GLN A 177 -8.59 -9.04 18.02
N ILE A 178 -7.57 -8.69 18.83
CA ILE A 178 -7.80 -8.39 20.27
C ILE A 178 -8.70 -7.17 20.38
N GLY A 179 -9.78 -7.28 21.14
CA GLY A 179 -10.73 -6.21 21.33
C GLY A 179 -11.72 -6.01 20.18
N ALA A 180 -11.91 -7.03 19.32
CA ALA A 180 -12.91 -6.99 18.25
C ALA A 180 -14.30 -6.61 18.76
N LEU A 181 -15.04 -5.81 17.99
CA LEU A 181 -16.32 -5.23 18.36
C LEU A 181 -17.32 -5.34 17.22
N PRO A 182 -18.64 -5.31 17.51
CA PRO A 182 -19.63 -4.97 16.50
C PRO A 182 -19.41 -3.54 15.97
N PRO A 183 -19.83 -3.21 14.74
CA PRO A 183 -19.53 -1.91 14.13
C PRO A 183 -20.08 -0.72 14.92
N GLU A 184 -21.26 -0.83 15.50
CA GLU A 184 -21.87 0.26 16.32
C GLU A 184 -21.08 0.51 17.60
N ASP A 185 -20.51 -0.52 18.22
CA ASP A 185 -19.71 -0.37 19.43
C ASP A 185 -18.30 0.13 19.10
N TYR A 186 -17.73 -0.30 17.97
CA TYR A 186 -16.51 0.31 17.44
C TYR A 186 -16.70 1.82 17.21
N VAL A 187 -17.78 2.22 16.54
CA VAL A 187 -18.08 3.65 16.27
C VAL A 187 -18.14 4.45 17.57
N LYS A 188 -18.87 3.98 18.59
CA LYS A 188 -18.95 4.66 19.88
C LYS A 188 -17.58 4.85 20.53
N LYS A 189 -16.75 3.79 20.53
CA LYS A 189 -15.40 3.84 21.06
C LYS A 189 -14.50 4.79 20.24
N ALA A 190 -14.53 4.69 18.92
CA ALA A 190 -13.71 5.48 18.00
C ALA A 190 -14.02 6.99 18.07
N ILE A 191 -15.28 7.38 18.28
CA ILE A 191 -15.66 8.78 18.51
C ILE A 191 -14.92 9.36 19.71
N GLU A 192 -14.84 8.65 20.82
CA GLU A 192 -14.18 9.16 22.02
C GLU A 192 -12.65 9.23 21.85
N PHE A 193 -12.04 8.23 21.18
CA PHE A 193 -10.64 8.30 20.79
C PHE A 193 -10.36 9.50 19.86
N ALA A 194 -11.17 9.67 18.82
CA ALA A 194 -11.02 10.79 17.88
C ALA A 194 -11.10 12.15 18.59
N LYS A 195 -12.03 12.32 19.53
CA LYS A 195 -12.18 13.56 20.31
C LYS A 195 -10.92 13.89 21.11
N VAL A 196 -10.41 12.95 21.92
CA VAL A 196 -9.24 13.23 22.76
C VAL A 196 -7.99 13.48 21.92
N MET A 197 -7.81 12.75 20.82
CA MET A 197 -6.69 12.95 19.91
C MET A 197 -6.75 14.30 19.19
N LYS A 198 -7.91 14.68 18.61
CA LYS A 198 -8.12 15.98 17.95
C LYS A 198 -8.11 17.17 18.91
N LEU A 199 -8.51 17.00 20.17
CA LEU A 199 -8.38 18.04 21.20
C LEU A 199 -6.92 18.23 21.63
N THR A 200 -6.09 17.20 21.52
CA THR A 200 -4.65 17.29 21.81
C THR A 200 -3.91 17.97 20.66
N ASP A 201 -4.21 17.59 19.43
CA ASP A 201 -3.68 18.22 18.22
C ASP A 201 -4.75 18.26 17.12
N PRO A 202 -5.38 19.40 16.85
CA PRO A 202 -6.43 19.52 15.83
C PRO A 202 -5.91 19.37 14.39
N SER A 203 -4.59 19.43 14.16
CA SER A 203 -3.98 19.35 12.83
C SER A 203 -3.83 17.92 12.30
N ILE A 204 -3.92 16.91 13.17
CA ILE A 204 -3.77 15.50 12.77
C ILE A 204 -4.91 15.06 11.86
N GLN A 205 -4.64 14.08 11.02
CA GLN A 205 -5.63 13.44 10.16
C GLN A 205 -5.91 12.02 10.68
N LEU A 206 -7.20 11.70 10.82
CA LEU A 206 -7.65 10.43 11.38
C LEU A 206 -8.12 9.49 10.28
N VAL A 207 -7.73 8.22 10.41
CA VAL A 207 -8.13 7.13 9.54
C VAL A 207 -9.02 6.18 10.33
N SER A 208 -10.29 5.99 9.93
CA SER A 208 -11.18 5.02 10.56
C SER A 208 -10.82 3.59 10.16
N CYS A 209 -11.06 2.63 11.03
CA CYS A 209 -10.91 1.21 10.71
C CYS A 209 -12.08 0.75 9.84
N GLY A 210 -11.86 0.64 8.54
CA GLY A 210 -12.78 0.00 7.60
C GLY A 210 -12.50 -1.49 7.45
N GLN A 211 -13.22 -2.16 6.56
CA GLN A 211 -13.03 -3.57 6.27
C GLN A 211 -12.61 -3.79 4.81
N ASN A 212 -13.54 -3.97 3.91
CA ASN A 212 -13.25 -4.26 2.50
C ASN A 212 -13.99 -3.34 1.52
N GLY A 213 -14.61 -2.29 2.01
CA GLY A 213 -15.28 -1.26 1.24
C GLY A 213 -16.72 -1.58 0.83
N TRP A 214 -17.23 -2.80 1.03
CA TRP A 214 -18.59 -3.18 0.59
C TRP A 214 -19.48 -3.83 1.65
N ASN A 215 -18.98 -4.02 2.86
CA ASN A 215 -19.74 -4.65 3.96
C ASN A 215 -20.55 -3.63 4.75
N ASP A 216 -21.51 -4.13 5.53
CA ASP A 216 -22.27 -3.31 6.49
C ASP A 216 -21.36 -2.63 7.52
N TRP A 217 -20.21 -3.24 7.86
CA TRP A 217 -19.18 -2.60 8.68
C TRP A 217 -18.77 -1.24 8.10
N ASP A 218 -18.37 -1.20 6.83
CA ASP A 218 -17.89 0.02 6.19
C ASP A 218 -18.98 1.10 6.18
N ARG A 219 -20.22 0.72 5.82
CA ARG A 219 -21.35 1.64 5.81
C ARG A 219 -21.62 2.25 7.20
N ILE A 220 -21.68 1.43 8.24
CA ILE A 220 -21.97 1.87 9.62
C ILE A 220 -20.83 2.75 10.15
N VAL A 221 -19.58 2.36 9.88
CA VAL A 221 -18.40 3.11 10.34
C VAL A 221 -18.30 4.47 9.63
N VAL A 222 -18.50 4.53 8.32
CA VAL A 222 -18.51 5.81 7.58
C VAL A 222 -19.65 6.69 8.09
N GLU A 223 -20.87 6.13 8.27
CA GLU A 223 -22.02 6.87 8.76
C GLU A 223 -21.79 7.48 10.16
N GLY A 224 -21.15 6.70 11.05
CA GLY A 224 -20.91 7.11 12.43
C GLY A 224 -19.71 8.05 12.63
N LEU A 225 -18.67 7.91 11.80
CA LEU A 225 -17.40 8.63 11.97
C LEU A 225 -17.16 9.77 10.98
N ALA A 226 -18.06 10.01 10.02
CA ALA A 226 -17.88 10.99 8.95
C ALA A 226 -17.48 12.41 9.41
N ARG A 227 -17.87 12.81 10.65
CA ARG A 227 -17.53 14.12 11.20
C ARG A 227 -16.16 14.20 11.87
N TYR A 228 -15.51 13.05 12.08
CA TYR A 228 -14.31 12.93 12.89
C TYR A 228 -13.07 12.51 12.10
N VAL A 229 -13.27 11.87 10.93
CA VAL A 229 -12.17 11.27 10.18
C VAL A 229 -11.97 11.95 8.84
N ASP A 230 -10.72 11.89 8.37
CA ASP A 230 -10.28 12.41 7.09
C ASP A 230 -10.17 11.27 6.05
N PHE A 231 -10.00 10.03 6.53
CA PHE A 231 -9.89 8.83 5.71
C PHE A 231 -10.74 7.68 6.27
N HIS A 232 -11.22 6.84 5.35
CA HIS A 232 -11.78 5.53 5.65
C HIS A 232 -10.86 4.45 5.10
N SER A 233 -10.45 3.49 5.96
CA SER A 233 -9.52 2.41 5.61
C SER A 233 -10.23 1.30 4.81
N ILE A 234 -9.50 0.66 3.90
CA ILE A 234 -9.88 -0.59 3.24
C ILE A 234 -8.71 -1.56 3.30
N HIS A 235 -9.00 -2.82 3.64
CA HIS A 235 -8.03 -3.91 3.61
C HIS A 235 -8.47 -5.00 2.62
N LEU A 236 -7.62 -5.35 1.67
CA LEU A 236 -7.88 -6.45 0.75
C LEU A 236 -6.60 -7.15 0.32
N TYR A 237 -6.54 -8.43 0.61
CA TYR A 237 -5.52 -9.33 0.09
C TYR A 237 -6.12 -10.21 -1.00
N THR A 238 -5.39 -10.34 -2.11
CA THR A 238 -5.73 -11.21 -3.22
C THR A 238 -4.75 -12.37 -3.31
N GLY A 239 -4.91 -13.24 -4.29
CA GLY A 239 -3.96 -14.27 -4.64
C GLY A 239 -4.55 -15.66 -4.78
N SER A 240 -4.10 -16.34 -5.81
CA SER A 240 -4.52 -17.70 -6.18
C SER A 240 -3.35 -18.47 -6.77
N THR A 241 -3.36 -19.79 -6.63
CA THR A 241 -2.44 -20.68 -7.34
C THR A 241 -2.80 -20.84 -8.83
N ASP A 242 -4.01 -20.48 -9.23
CA ASP A 242 -4.41 -20.39 -10.63
C ASP A 242 -3.98 -19.05 -11.21
N TYR A 243 -3.24 -19.09 -12.32
CA TYR A 243 -2.67 -17.90 -12.95
C TYR A 243 -3.70 -16.82 -13.27
N TYR A 244 -4.78 -17.18 -13.97
CA TYR A 244 -5.76 -16.18 -14.39
C TYR A 244 -6.56 -15.64 -13.23
N ARG A 245 -6.86 -16.45 -12.22
CA ARG A 245 -7.46 -15.96 -10.98
C ARG A 245 -6.54 -15.00 -10.27
N ASN A 246 -5.25 -15.31 -10.18
CA ASN A 246 -4.27 -14.44 -9.52
C ASN A 246 -4.20 -13.04 -10.18
N VAL A 247 -4.03 -12.99 -11.49
CA VAL A 247 -3.87 -11.72 -12.21
C VAL A 247 -5.17 -10.91 -12.38
N PHE A 248 -6.35 -11.55 -12.26
CA PHE A 248 -7.63 -10.85 -12.33
C PHE A 248 -8.22 -10.49 -10.96
N GLU A 249 -7.78 -11.11 -9.87
CA GLU A 249 -8.37 -10.88 -8.55
C GLU A 249 -8.27 -9.42 -8.05
N PRO A 250 -7.27 -8.60 -8.44
CA PRO A 250 -7.25 -7.17 -8.11
C PRO A 250 -8.45 -6.35 -8.62
N HIS A 251 -9.26 -6.86 -9.57
CA HIS A 251 -10.54 -6.24 -9.94
C HIS A 251 -11.56 -6.21 -8.79
N LEU A 252 -11.33 -7.01 -7.72
CA LEU A 252 -12.10 -6.87 -6.48
C LEU A 252 -11.85 -5.51 -5.82
N ALA A 253 -10.63 -4.97 -5.93
CA ALA A 253 -10.31 -3.64 -5.42
C ALA A 253 -11.07 -2.54 -6.17
N ASP A 254 -11.18 -2.64 -7.50
CA ASP A 254 -12.01 -1.71 -8.31
C ASP A 254 -13.47 -1.71 -7.82
N LYS A 255 -14.05 -2.89 -7.58
CA LYS A 255 -15.40 -2.99 -7.02
C LYS A 255 -15.50 -2.43 -5.60
N ALA A 256 -14.52 -2.72 -4.75
CA ALA A 256 -14.47 -2.21 -3.38
C ALA A 256 -14.49 -0.69 -3.36
N LEU A 257 -13.65 -0.07 -4.16
CA LEU A 257 -13.52 1.37 -4.25
C LEU A 257 -14.81 2.02 -4.76
N ARG A 258 -15.41 1.53 -5.83
CA ARG A 258 -16.69 2.06 -6.36
C ARG A 258 -17.82 2.04 -5.33
N ILE A 259 -17.94 0.95 -4.56
CA ILE A 259 -18.99 0.84 -3.54
C ILE A 259 -18.66 1.78 -2.38
N CYS A 260 -17.43 1.80 -1.88
CA CYS A 260 -17.01 2.65 -0.77
C CYS A 260 -17.14 4.14 -1.10
N GLU A 261 -16.75 4.55 -2.30
CA GLU A 261 -16.95 5.92 -2.83
C GLU A 261 -18.41 6.34 -2.76
N THR A 262 -19.31 5.46 -3.21
CA THR A 262 -20.77 5.71 -3.20
C THR A 262 -21.29 5.83 -1.76
N ILE A 263 -20.83 4.98 -0.84
CA ILE A 263 -21.20 5.05 0.58
C ILE A 263 -20.74 6.38 1.17
N ILE A 264 -19.50 6.78 0.95
CA ILE A 264 -18.94 8.04 1.47
C ILE A 264 -19.71 9.24 0.91
N GLU A 265 -19.98 9.27 -0.39
CA GLU A 265 -20.73 10.34 -1.04
C GLU A 265 -22.15 10.45 -0.47
N GLN A 266 -22.86 9.34 -0.34
CA GLN A 266 -24.20 9.30 0.23
C GLN A 266 -24.23 9.83 1.67
N VAL A 267 -23.27 9.40 2.51
CA VAL A 267 -23.19 9.83 3.90
C VAL A 267 -22.89 11.32 4.00
N ARG A 268 -21.91 11.81 3.23
CA ARG A 268 -21.56 13.22 3.18
C ARG A 268 -22.75 14.09 2.78
N TYR A 269 -23.48 13.68 1.73
CA TYR A 269 -24.66 14.38 1.29
C TYR A 269 -25.76 14.42 2.35
N ASN A 270 -26.12 13.27 2.93
CA ASN A 270 -27.19 13.14 3.93
C ASN A 270 -26.89 13.91 5.23
N GLN A 271 -25.65 13.88 5.68
CA GLN A 271 -25.21 14.51 6.92
C GLN A 271 -24.68 15.94 6.73
N ARG A 272 -24.63 16.43 5.49
CA ARG A 272 -24.09 17.77 5.13
C ARG A 272 -22.65 17.93 5.62
N ILE A 273 -21.78 16.99 5.25
CA ILE A 273 -20.35 17.01 5.57
C ILE A 273 -19.63 17.73 4.43
N ASP A 274 -19.05 18.88 4.70
CA ASP A 274 -18.37 19.70 3.69
C ASP A 274 -16.94 19.24 3.40
N HIS A 275 -16.22 18.73 4.40
CA HIS A 275 -14.86 18.21 4.21
C HIS A 275 -14.85 16.89 3.42
N PRO A 276 -13.82 16.64 2.60
CA PRO A 276 -13.67 15.37 1.93
C PRO A 276 -13.33 14.26 2.92
N ILE A 277 -13.83 13.05 2.66
CA ILE A 277 -13.40 11.81 3.30
C ILE A 277 -12.80 10.97 2.19
N HIS A 278 -11.52 10.69 2.28
CA HIS A 278 -10.79 9.91 1.30
C HIS A 278 -10.69 8.44 1.69
N ILE A 279 -10.32 7.59 0.75
CA ILE A 279 -10.05 6.19 1.02
C ILE A 279 -8.54 6.02 1.25
N ALA A 280 -8.19 5.39 2.37
CA ALA A 280 -6.88 4.83 2.64
C ALA A 280 -6.93 3.32 2.41
N TYR A 281 -6.33 2.86 1.33
CA TYR A 281 -6.19 1.43 1.06
C TYR A 281 -4.95 0.93 1.82
N ASP A 282 -4.98 1.01 3.16
CA ASP A 282 -3.80 0.98 4.02
C ASP A 282 -3.34 -0.42 4.44
N GLU A 283 -3.98 -1.46 3.89
CA GLU A 283 -3.46 -2.82 3.80
C GLU A 283 -3.86 -3.48 2.49
N TRP A 284 -2.89 -3.75 1.63
CA TRP A 284 -3.12 -4.49 0.40
C TRP A 284 -1.89 -5.28 -0.01
N ASN A 285 -2.07 -6.44 -0.60
CA ASN A 285 -1.03 -7.22 -1.27
C ASN A 285 -1.62 -8.48 -1.89
N VAL A 286 -0.77 -9.25 -2.56
CA VAL A 286 -1.00 -10.65 -2.89
C VAL A 286 -0.55 -11.51 -1.71
N TRP A 287 -1.43 -12.36 -1.18
CA TRP A 287 -1.10 -13.22 -0.04
C TRP A 287 -1.98 -14.48 -0.03
N TYR A 288 -1.42 -15.64 -0.36
CA TYR A 288 -2.19 -16.89 -0.45
C TYR A 288 -1.41 -18.17 -0.13
N ARG A 289 -0.08 -18.19 -0.19
CA ARG A 289 0.73 -19.40 0.06
C ARG A 289 1.07 -19.54 1.55
N GLN A 290 1.64 -18.52 2.16
CA GLN A 290 2.13 -18.52 3.54
C GLN A 290 1.07 -17.99 4.51
N ARG A 291 0.23 -18.87 5.04
CA ARG A 291 -0.88 -18.46 5.94
C ARG A 291 -0.72 -18.89 7.40
N GLY A 292 0.36 -19.59 7.73
CA GLY A 292 0.61 -20.08 9.07
C GLY A 292 1.45 -19.11 9.93
N ARG A 293 1.13 -18.96 11.21
CA ARG A 293 1.90 -18.12 12.14
C ARG A 293 3.37 -18.54 12.24
N THR A 294 3.64 -19.83 12.15
CA THR A 294 5.00 -20.40 12.23
C THR A 294 5.88 -20.12 11.03
N SER A 295 5.31 -19.69 9.90
CA SER A 295 6.06 -19.34 8.69
C SER A 295 6.64 -17.92 8.72
N GLY A 296 6.28 -17.09 9.73
CA GLY A 296 6.59 -15.65 9.74
C GLY A 296 5.99 -14.91 8.55
N LEU A 297 5.07 -15.52 7.80
CA LEU A 297 4.46 -15.02 6.56
C LEU A 297 5.49 -14.62 5.50
N GLU A 298 6.63 -15.29 5.43
CA GLU A 298 7.67 -15.05 4.43
C GLU A 298 7.24 -15.62 3.06
N GLU A 299 6.34 -14.90 2.40
CA GLU A 299 5.79 -15.23 1.08
C GLU A 299 6.87 -15.17 0.00
N ARG A 300 6.78 -16.05 -0.99
CA ARG A 300 7.62 -16.05 -2.20
C ARG A 300 6.77 -15.66 -3.39
N TYR A 301 7.14 -14.58 -4.04
CA TYR A 301 6.41 -14.00 -5.15
C TYR A 301 6.99 -14.42 -6.48
N ASP A 302 6.14 -14.90 -7.37
CA ASP A 302 6.45 -15.15 -8.76
C ASP A 302 6.07 -13.96 -9.67
N LEU A 303 6.30 -14.08 -10.97
CA LEU A 303 6.01 -13.02 -11.93
C LEU A 303 4.49 -12.76 -12.02
N SER A 304 3.63 -13.77 -11.84
CA SER A 304 2.18 -13.56 -11.86
C SER A 304 1.71 -12.67 -10.69
N ASP A 305 2.39 -12.73 -9.55
CA ASP A 305 2.12 -11.84 -8.41
C ASP A 305 2.53 -10.39 -8.72
N ALA A 306 3.61 -10.19 -9.48
CA ALA A 306 4.01 -8.86 -9.96
C ALA A 306 2.95 -8.24 -10.90
N LEU A 307 2.33 -9.05 -11.77
CA LEU A 307 1.22 -8.60 -12.60
C LEU A 307 0.00 -8.20 -11.77
N ALA A 308 -0.30 -8.98 -10.72
CA ALA A 308 -1.40 -8.66 -9.80
C ALA A 308 -1.15 -7.35 -9.05
N VAL A 309 0.08 -7.13 -8.54
CA VAL A 309 0.48 -5.87 -7.89
C VAL A 309 0.37 -4.69 -8.87
N ALA A 310 0.84 -4.83 -10.11
CA ALA A 310 0.70 -3.79 -11.13
C ALA A 310 -0.78 -3.48 -11.46
N THR A 311 -1.64 -4.51 -11.47
CA THR A 311 -3.09 -4.34 -11.67
C THR A 311 -3.72 -3.55 -10.50
N PHE A 312 -3.32 -3.80 -9.24
CA PHE A 312 -3.73 -2.96 -8.09
C PHE A 312 -3.34 -1.49 -8.29
N LEU A 313 -2.10 -1.24 -8.69
CA LEU A 313 -1.61 0.13 -8.92
C LEU A 313 -2.41 0.83 -10.03
N ASN A 314 -2.73 0.13 -11.12
CA ASN A 314 -3.61 0.66 -12.16
C ASN A 314 -5.02 0.99 -11.62
N VAL A 315 -5.56 0.14 -10.74
CA VAL A 315 -6.86 0.41 -10.07
C VAL A 315 -6.76 1.69 -9.24
N PHE A 316 -5.72 1.86 -8.43
CA PHE A 316 -5.56 3.08 -7.62
C PHE A 316 -5.43 4.35 -8.46
N VAL A 317 -4.73 4.28 -9.60
CA VAL A 317 -4.65 5.39 -10.55
C VAL A 317 -6.02 5.74 -11.14
N ARG A 318 -6.81 4.74 -11.51
CA ARG A 318 -8.19 4.96 -12.04
C ARG A 318 -9.14 5.55 -10.98
N HIS A 319 -8.88 5.29 -9.69
CA HIS A 319 -9.66 5.79 -8.54
C HIS A 319 -8.95 6.93 -7.78
N CYS A 320 -8.05 7.67 -8.43
CA CYS A 320 -7.22 8.69 -7.78
C CYS A 320 -8.01 9.84 -7.12
N GLN A 321 -9.27 10.06 -7.50
CA GLN A 321 -10.10 11.10 -6.88
C GLN A 321 -10.46 10.76 -5.43
N SER A 322 -10.67 9.50 -5.11
CA SER A 322 -11.08 9.01 -3.79
C SER A 322 -9.93 8.34 -3.04
N THR A 323 -9.12 7.53 -3.74
CA THR A 323 -7.99 6.80 -3.15
C THR A 323 -6.78 7.74 -3.04
N ARG A 324 -6.57 8.27 -1.83
CA ARG A 324 -5.50 9.26 -1.58
C ARG A 324 -4.37 8.70 -0.73
N MET A 325 -4.43 7.41 -0.35
CA MET A 325 -3.39 6.69 0.36
C MET A 325 -3.54 5.19 0.08
N ALA A 326 -2.43 4.49 -0.10
CA ALA A 326 -2.39 3.03 -0.10
C ALA A 326 -1.05 2.56 0.50
N ASN A 327 -1.10 1.55 1.38
CA ASN A 327 0.09 1.05 2.05
C ASN A 327 0.27 -0.43 1.76
N LEU A 328 1.34 -0.78 1.04
CA LEU A 328 1.66 -2.17 0.77
C LEU A 328 2.01 -2.89 2.07
N ALA A 329 1.36 -3.97 2.34
CA ALA A 329 1.60 -4.82 3.50
C ALA A 329 2.39 -6.08 3.07
N GLN A 330 3.68 -6.21 3.43
CA GLN A 330 4.56 -5.28 4.14
C GLN A 330 5.80 -5.00 3.29
N MET A 331 6.79 -4.29 3.84
CA MET A 331 7.91 -3.85 3.00
C MET A 331 9.11 -4.80 3.01
N VAL A 332 9.34 -5.54 4.12
CA VAL A 332 10.53 -6.39 4.30
C VAL A 332 10.16 -7.74 4.89
N ASN A 333 10.64 -8.81 4.29
CA ASN A 333 10.50 -10.24 4.66
C ASN A 333 9.05 -10.76 4.68
N VAL A 334 8.17 -10.12 5.42
CA VAL A 334 6.78 -10.54 5.65
C VAL A 334 5.91 -10.10 4.47
N ILE A 335 5.43 -11.05 3.66
CA ILE A 335 4.65 -10.76 2.43
C ILE A 335 5.18 -9.56 1.65
N ALA A 336 6.48 -9.48 1.44
CA ALA A 336 7.18 -8.23 1.13
C ALA A 336 7.95 -8.25 -0.20
N PRO A 337 8.19 -7.06 -0.81
CA PRO A 337 9.01 -6.92 -2.01
C PRO A 337 10.51 -7.14 -1.76
N ILE A 338 10.99 -7.00 -0.53
CA ILE A 338 12.40 -7.12 -0.15
C ILE A 338 12.56 -8.29 0.80
N PHE A 339 13.51 -9.18 0.49
CA PHE A 339 13.81 -10.33 1.31
C PHE A 339 15.26 -10.32 1.79
N THR A 340 15.49 -10.43 3.10
CA THR A 340 16.81 -10.31 3.71
C THR A 340 17.33 -11.62 4.30
N ASN A 341 18.64 -11.71 4.42
CA ASN A 341 19.34 -12.64 5.31
C ASN A 341 20.50 -11.89 6.02
N ARG A 342 21.37 -12.63 6.72
CA ARG A 342 22.52 -12.03 7.42
C ARG A 342 23.62 -11.48 6.49
N GLU A 343 23.61 -11.85 5.22
CA GLU A 343 24.65 -11.52 4.25
C GLU A 343 24.22 -10.42 3.28
N GLY A 344 22.90 -10.16 3.19
CA GLY A 344 22.36 -9.17 2.24
C GLY A 344 20.87 -9.31 2.02
N LEU A 345 20.41 -8.95 0.82
CA LEU A 345 19.03 -9.03 0.40
C LEU A 345 18.89 -9.40 -1.08
N PHE A 346 17.69 -9.79 -1.47
CA PHE A 346 17.28 -9.78 -2.89
C PHE A 346 15.89 -9.14 -3.02
N LEU A 347 15.59 -8.68 -4.23
CA LEU A 347 14.34 -8.05 -4.58
C LEU A 347 13.38 -9.10 -5.16
N GLN A 348 12.20 -9.25 -4.58
CA GLN A 348 11.18 -10.13 -5.10
C GLN A 348 10.52 -9.53 -6.36
N THR A 349 9.81 -10.33 -7.12
CA THR A 349 9.21 -9.92 -8.41
C THR A 349 8.27 -8.72 -8.27
N ILE A 350 7.50 -8.64 -7.17
CA ILE A 350 6.58 -7.53 -6.89
C ILE A 350 7.28 -6.18 -6.63
N TYR A 351 8.57 -6.17 -6.35
CA TYR A 351 9.35 -4.94 -6.17
C TYR A 351 9.40 -4.10 -7.46
N HIS A 352 9.53 -4.76 -8.60
CA HIS A 352 9.76 -4.09 -9.88
C HIS A 352 8.59 -3.19 -10.31
N PRO A 353 7.31 -3.65 -10.33
CA PRO A 353 6.19 -2.75 -10.63
C PRO A 353 6.06 -1.61 -9.63
N LEU A 354 6.25 -1.86 -8.31
CA LEU A 354 6.21 -0.80 -7.30
C LEU A 354 7.22 0.31 -7.62
N ARG A 355 8.47 -0.07 -7.94
CA ARG A 355 9.52 0.88 -8.32
C ARG A 355 9.18 1.63 -9.59
N LEU A 356 8.82 0.93 -10.67
CA LEU A 356 8.56 1.56 -11.96
C LEU A 356 7.40 2.56 -11.90
N TYR A 357 6.33 2.21 -11.19
CA TYR A 357 5.22 3.13 -11.00
C TYR A 357 5.63 4.35 -10.17
N ALA A 358 6.39 4.16 -9.09
CA ALA A 358 6.87 5.25 -8.27
C ALA A 358 7.81 6.20 -9.04
N GLU A 359 8.68 5.67 -9.91
CA GLU A 359 9.65 6.44 -10.70
C GLU A 359 9.00 7.18 -11.88
N HIS A 360 8.00 6.59 -12.55
CA HIS A 360 7.55 7.06 -13.86
C HIS A 360 6.13 7.59 -13.90
N LEU A 361 5.26 7.25 -12.94
CA LEU A 361 3.90 7.78 -12.91
C LEU A 361 3.92 9.30 -12.76
N GLN A 362 3.03 9.97 -13.52
CA GLN A 362 2.89 11.41 -13.52
C GLN A 362 1.72 11.87 -12.63
N ASP A 363 1.51 13.17 -12.52
CA ASP A 363 0.62 13.77 -11.51
C ASP A 363 -0.87 13.68 -11.86
N VAL A 364 -1.23 13.54 -13.14
CA VAL A 364 -2.63 13.62 -13.59
C VAL A 364 -3.03 12.33 -14.29
N ALA A 365 -3.98 11.61 -13.73
CA ALA A 365 -4.56 10.42 -14.33
C ALA A 365 -5.49 10.77 -15.51
N LEU A 366 -5.43 9.96 -16.54
CA LEU A 366 -6.18 10.13 -17.78
C LEU A 366 -7.19 9.00 -17.97
N ASP A 367 -8.30 9.32 -18.68
CA ASP A 367 -9.25 8.33 -19.14
C ASP A 367 -8.64 7.53 -20.31
N VAL A 368 -8.69 6.21 -20.20
CA VAL A 368 -8.12 5.29 -21.17
C VAL A 368 -9.18 4.34 -21.69
N HIS A 369 -9.32 4.27 -23.00
CA HIS A 369 -10.14 3.24 -23.65
C HIS A 369 -9.27 2.10 -24.15
N VAL A 370 -9.63 0.86 -23.76
CA VAL A 370 -8.96 -0.36 -24.18
C VAL A 370 -9.92 -1.23 -24.96
N ASP A 371 -9.51 -1.66 -26.15
CA ASP A 371 -10.20 -2.65 -26.97
C ASP A 371 -9.22 -3.81 -27.23
N CYS A 372 -9.43 -4.92 -26.58
CA CYS A 372 -8.57 -6.11 -26.67
C CYS A 372 -9.39 -7.38 -26.50
N GLU A 373 -8.74 -8.52 -26.73
CA GLU A 373 -9.33 -9.83 -26.42
C GLU A 373 -9.63 -9.92 -24.93
N ARG A 374 -10.75 -10.59 -24.61
CA ARG A 374 -11.22 -10.82 -23.25
C ARG A 374 -11.13 -12.27 -22.86
N TYR A 375 -10.84 -12.51 -21.60
CA TYR A 375 -10.78 -13.85 -21.02
C TYR A 375 -12.04 -14.09 -20.16
N GLU A 376 -12.74 -15.17 -20.48
CA GLU A 376 -13.86 -15.67 -19.69
C GLU A 376 -13.30 -16.61 -18.60
N LEU A 377 -13.37 -16.17 -17.35
CA LEU A 377 -12.89 -16.98 -16.24
C LEU A 377 -13.95 -18.02 -15.86
N PRO A 378 -13.67 -19.34 -15.97
CA PRO A 378 -14.65 -20.36 -15.60
C PRO A 378 -14.97 -20.27 -14.11
N PRO A 379 -16.25 -20.46 -13.72
CA PRO A 379 -16.63 -20.54 -12.31
C PRO A 379 -15.84 -21.63 -11.58
N LEU A 380 -15.44 -21.35 -10.36
CA LEU A 380 -14.76 -22.30 -9.48
C LEU A 380 -15.75 -22.80 -8.43
N GLU A 381 -15.88 -24.11 -8.32
CA GLU A 381 -16.54 -24.75 -7.18
C GLU A 381 -15.47 -25.13 -6.16
N ASP A 382 -15.40 -24.41 -5.06
CA ASP A 382 -14.44 -24.62 -3.99
C ASP A 382 -15.13 -24.40 -2.64
N PRO A 383 -14.92 -25.27 -1.63
CA PRO A 383 -15.49 -25.06 -0.30
C PRO A 383 -14.99 -23.77 0.39
N ASN A 384 -13.88 -23.21 -0.07
CA ASN A 384 -13.37 -21.93 0.42
C ASN A 384 -14.06 -20.75 -0.30
N PRO A 385 -14.89 -19.95 0.38
CA PRO A 385 -15.55 -18.79 -0.23
C PRO A 385 -14.59 -17.78 -0.84
N ARG A 386 -13.36 -17.68 -0.32
CA ARG A 386 -12.32 -16.82 -0.87
C ARG A 386 -11.95 -17.21 -2.30
N ALA A 387 -11.84 -18.50 -2.60
CA ALA A 387 -11.50 -18.98 -3.93
C ALA A 387 -12.60 -18.68 -4.97
N GLN A 388 -13.83 -18.45 -4.51
CA GLN A 388 -14.99 -18.15 -5.36
C GLN A 388 -15.24 -16.67 -5.59
N ARG A 389 -14.41 -15.75 -5.03
CA ARG A 389 -14.69 -14.29 -5.04
C ARG A 389 -14.81 -13.70 -6.44
N LEU A 390 -14.17 -14.30 -7.45
CA LEU A 390 -14.29 -13.87 -8.85
C LEU A 390 -15.43 -14.53 -9.63
N ASN A 391 -16.18 -15.45 -9.03
CA ASN A 391 -17.32 -16.04 -9.72
C ASN A 391 -18.37 -14.97 -10.05
N GLY A 392 -18.78 -14.92 -11.32
CA GLY A 392 -19.70 -13.90 -11.81
C GLY A 392 -19.05 -12.53 -12.16
N PHE A 393 -17.72 -12.43 -12.09
CA PHE A 393 -16.97 -11.32 -12.64
C PHE A 393 -16.48 -11.67 -14.04
N GLY A 394 -16.20 -10.65 -14.83
CA GLY A 394 -15.69 -10.79 -16.20
C GLY A 394 -16.78 -10.62 -17.27
N PRO A 395 -16.49 -10.90 -18.57
CA PRO A 395 -15.14 -11.26 -19.03
C PRO A 395 -14.12 -10.16 -18.77
N PHE A 396 -12.84 -10.56 -18.55
CA PHE A 396 -11.74 -9.64 -18.24
C PHE A 396 -10.94 -9.29 -19.48
N ASP A 397 -10.60 -8.03 -19.68
CA ASP A 397 -9.69 -7.58 -20.72
C ASP A 397 -8.30 -8.21 -20.48
N LEU A 398 -7.62 -8.71 -21.52
CA LEU A 398 -6.27 -9.26 -21.36
C LEU A 398 -5.20 -8.18 -21.15
N LEU A 399 -5.46 -6.93 -21.55
CA LEU A 399 -4.63 -5.77 -21.20
C LEU A 399 -5.31 -4.95 -20.11
N ASP A 400 -4.62 -4.73 -19.00
CA ASP A 400 -5.01 -3.76 -17.97
C ASP A 400 -4.15 -2.51 -18.11
N VAL A 401 -4.76 -1.34 -18.21
CA VAL A 401 -4.06 -0.11 -18.59
C VAL A 401 -4.43 1.04 -17.69
N SER A 402 -3.44 1.84 -17.32
CA SER A 402 -3.64 3.20 -16.83
C SER A 402 -2.71 4.18 -17.56
N ALA A 403 -3.06 5.47 -17.57
CA ALA A 403 -2.21 6.48 -18.13
C ALA A 403 -2.19 7.73 -17.25
N THR A 404 -1.03 8.38 -17.21
CA THR A 404 -0.86 9.64 -16.47
C THR A 404 0.00 10.61 -17.28
N ARG A 405 -0.26 11.92 -17.13
CA ARG A 405 0.61 12.97 -17.68
C ARG A 405 1.08 13.92 -16.60
N ASP A 406 2.17 14.63 -16.85
CA ASP A 406 2.59 15.74 -16.01
C ASP A 406 1.62 16.94 -16.15
N GLY A 407 1.65 17.85 -15.19
CA GLY A 407 0.79 19.04 -15.20
C GLY A 407 1.00 19.92 -16.41
N ALA A 408 2.20 19.91 -17.02
CA ALA A 408 2.55 20.69 -18.20
C ALA A 408 2.25 19.96 -19.53
N ALA A 409 1.72 18.75 -19.48
CA ALA A 409 1.44 17.88 -20.63
C ALA A 409 2.63 17.70 -21.59
N ARG A 410 3.85 17.57 -21.04
CA ARG A 410 5.07 17.30 -21.80
C ARG A 410 5.52 15.84 -21.70
N ASN A 411 5.08 15.16 -20.66
CA ASN A 411 5.39 13.75 -20.42
C ASN A 411 4.09 12.96 -20.24
N LEU A 412 4.03 11.81 -20.87
CA LEU A 412 2.96 10.82 -20.76
C LEU A 412 3.55 9.50 -20.31
N THR A 413 2.96 8.89 -19.29
CA THR A 413 3.26 7.53 -18.90
C THR A 413 2.04 6.66 -19.14
N ILE A 414 2.21 5.55 -19.86
CA ILE A 414 1.19 4.52 -20.06
C ILE A 414 1.69 3.24 -19.42
N THR A 415 0.95 2.71 -18.46
CA THR A 415 1.26 1.45 -17.80
C THR A 415 0.34 0.36 -18.32
N VAL A 416 0.91 -0.74 -18.78
CA VAL A 416 0.18 -1.84 -19.41
C VAL A 416 0.59 -3.16 -18.76
N VAL A 417 -0.40 -3.89 -18.26
CA VAL A 417 -0.22 -5.27 -17.79
C VAL A 417 -0.81 -6.21 -18.84
N ASN A 418 0.05 -6.96 -19.54
CA ASN A 418 -0.39 -8.03 -20.41
C ASN A 418 -0.62 -9.29 -19.57
N ARG A 419 -1.89 -9.67 -19.41
CA ARG A 419 -2.33 -10.81 -18.60
C ARG A 419 -2.55 -12.09 -19.42
N ASP A 420 -2.26 -12.06 -20.75
CA ASP A 420 -2.20 -13.30 -21.53
C ASP A 420 -0.98 -14.11 -21.08
N ARG A 421 -1.23 -15.35 -20.67
CA ARG A 421 -0.19 -16.22 -20.12
C ARG A 421 0.88 -16.60 -21.16
N GLU A 422 0.51 -16.67 -22.44
CA GLU A 422 1.34 -17.31 -23.47
C GLU A 422 1.67 -16.39 -24.64
N ARG A 423 0.83 -15.36 -24.90
CA ARG A 423 0.91 -14.59 -26.14
C ARG A 423 1.33 -13.14 -25.90
N PRO A 424 2.29 -12.63 -26.66
CA PRO A 424 2.49 -11.20 -26.78
C PRO A 424 1.27 -10.58 -27.48
N ILE A 425 0.91 -9.35 -27.09
CA ILE A 425 -0.24 -8.64 -27.66
C ILE A 425 0.25 -7.40 -28.42
N GLN A 426 0.18 -7.47 -29.75
CA GLN A 426 0.44 -6.32 -30.61
C GLN A 426 -0.73 -5.33 -30.51
N THR A 427 -0.43 -4.09 -30.19
CA THR A 427 -1.42 -3.08 -29.82
C THR A 427 -1.15 -1.76 -30.56
N THR A 428 -2.18 -1.21 -31.18
CA THR A 428 -2.16 0.18 -31.67
C THR A 428 -2.47 1.13 -30.54
N ILE A 429 -1.57 2.07 -30.28
CA ILE A 429 -1.75 3.13 -29.28
C ILE A 429 -2.08 4.44 -30.01
N GLN A 430 -3.19 5.07 -29.64
CA GLN A 430 -3.65 6.34 -30.20
C GLN A 430 -3.70 7.40 -29.10
N LEU A 431 -3.08 8.54 -29.38
CA LEU A 431 -3.15 9.74 -28.54
C LEU A 431 -4.14 10.70 -29.18
N ALA A 432 -5.20 11.05 -28.46
CA ALA A 432 -6.08 12.13 -28.88
C ALA A 432 -5.48 13.46 -28.39
N ASP A 433 -5.55 14.46 -29.27
CA ASP A 433 -5.12 15.85 -29.01
C ASP A 433 -3.64 16.03 -28.61
N SER A 434 -2.78 15.06 -28.99
CA SER A 434 -1.34 15.17 -28.80
C SER A 434 -0.56 14.23 -29.72
N VAL A 435 0.75 14.42 -29.76
CA VAL A 435 1.69 13.59 -30.52
C VAL A 435 2.90 13.22 -29.65
N VAL A 436 3.48 12.07 -29.92
CA VAL A 436 4.84 11.76 -29.39
C VAL A 436 5.82 12.66 -30.14
N ALA A 437 6.48 13.55 -29.41
CA ALA A 437 7.34 14.57 -29.99
C ALA A 437 8.74 14.06 -30.32
N SER A 438 9.34 13.26 -29.42
CA SER A 438 10.76 12.86 -29.53
C SER A 438 11.06 11.43 -29.07
N GLY A 439 10.06 10.54 -29.05
CA GLY A 439 10.22 9.17 -28.59
C GLY A 439 10.08 9.04 -27.05
N GLY A 440 10.77 8.06 -26.49
CA GLY A 440 10.69 7.77 -25.06
C GLY A 440 11.44 6.49 -24.68
N ALA A 441 10.97 5.84 -23.62
CA ALA A 441 11.48 4.55 -23.16
C ALA A 441 10.32 3.60 -22.81
N ALA A 442 10.55 2.31 -22.99
CA ALA A 442 9.74 1.24 -22.44
C ALA A 442 10.55 0.52 -21.36
N TYR A 443 9.96 0.37 -20.20
CA TYR A 443 10.49 -0.43 -19.10
C TYR A 443 9.60 -1.66 -18.95
N VAL A 444 10.20 -2.83 -19.09
CA VAL A 444 9.46 -4.09 -19.13
C VAL A 444 9.91 -4.99 -17.98
N VAL A 445 8.97 -5.34 -17.11
CA VAL A 445 9.15 -6.42 -16.13
C VAL A 445 8.72 -7.71 -16.80
N ASP A 446 9.66 -8.61 -16.99
CA ASP A 446 9.47 -9.88 -17.69
C ASP A 446 10.34 -10.98 -17.08
N GLY A 447 10.08 -12.22 -17.44
CA GLY A 447 10.81 -13.40 -17.02
C GLY A 447 10.54 -14.60 -17.91
N PRO A 448 11.26 -15.72 -17.71
CA PRO A 448 11.17 -16.89 -18.59
C PRO A 448 9.82 -17.62 -18.52
N ALA A 449 9.04 -17.41 -17.45
CA ALA A 449 7.74 -18.03 -17.24
C ALA A 449 6.94 -17.24 -16.17
N PRO A 450 5.60 -17.35 -16.16
CA PRO A 450 4.77 -16.62 -15.20
C PRO A 450 4.98 -17.05 -13.74
N ASP A 451 5.54 -18.23 -13.48
CA ASP A 451 5.92 -18.76 -12.16
C ASP A 451 7.40 -18.55 -11.80
N ALA A 452 8.13 -17.73 -12.58
CA ALA A 452 9.51 -17.36 -12.29
C ALA A 452 9.62 -16.56 -10.98
N VAL A 453 10.56 -16.96 -10.12
CA VAL A 453 10.81 -16.34 -8.81
C VAL A 453 12.25 -15.88 -8.68
N ASN A 454 12.46 -14.73 -8.03
CA ASN A 454 13.79 -14.31 -7.62
C ASN A 454 14.20 -14.97 -6.29
N SER A 455 15.50 -15.20 -6.12
CA SER A 455 16.10 -15.77 -4.91
C SER A 455 17.48 -15.20 -4.66
N PHE A 456 18.13 -15.59 -3.55
CA PHE A 456 19.54 -15.23 -3.30
C PHE A 456 20.48 -15.78 -4.39
N GLU A 457 20.20 -16.98 -4.93
CA GLU A 457 20.99 -17.63 -5.98
C GLU A 457 20.71 -17.04 -7.36
N GLN A 458 19.49 -16.58 -7.59
CA GLN A 458 19.04 -16.01 -8.86
C GLN A 458 18.27 -14.70 -8.63
N PRO A 459 18.94 -13.63 -8.20
CA PRO A 459 18.28 -12.40 -7.76
C PRO A 459 17.67 -11.57 -8.89
N LYS A 460 17.92 -11.93 -10.16
CA LYS A 460 17.52 -11.22 -11.37
C LYS A 460 16.91 -12.13 -12.43
N LEU A 461 16.27 -13.24 -12.04
CA LEU A 461 15.56 -14.10 -12.98
C LEU A 461 14.36 -13.37 -13.61
N VAL A 462 13.70 -12.55 -12.79
CA VAL A 462 12.75 -11.52 -13.20
C VAL A 462 13.38 -10.17 -12.90
N ASP A 463 13.52 -9.32 -13.89
CA ASP A 463 14.15 -8.00 -13.77
C ASP A 463 13.46 -7.01 -14.72
N VAL A 464 13.94 -5.78 -14.76
CA VAL A 464 13.47 -4.73 -15.65
C VAL A 464 14.40 -4.60 -16.84
N ALA A 465 13.84 -4.76 -18.03
CA ALA A 465 14.51 -4.41 -19.28
C ALA A 465 14.10 -2.99 -19.71
N GLU A 466 15.06 -2.18 -20.15
CA GLU A 466 14.83 -0.85 -20.71
C GLU A 466 15.09 -0.87 -22.21
N GLU A 467 14.12 -0.32 -22.97
CA GLU A 467 14.22 -0.15 -24.42
C GLU A 467 13.97 1.31 -24.81
N ARG A 468 14.85 1.89 -25.62
CA ARG A 468 14.61 3.21 -26.21
C ARG A 468 13.61 3.13 -27.33
N LEU A 469 12.61 3.97 -27.29
CA LEU A 469 11.57 4.08 -28.32
C LEU A 469 11.84 5.27 -29.25
N SER A 470 11.96 4.98 -30.54
CA SER A 470 12.05 6.01 -31.59
C SER A 470 10.69 6.16 -32.25
N LEU A 471 9.77 6.82 -31.56
CA LEU A 471 8.37 7.00 -31.96
C LEU A 471 8.08 8.47 -32.19
N THR A 472 7.18 8.75 -33.15
CA THR A 472 6.64 10.08 -33.39
C THR A 472 5.21 9.97 -33.89
N GLY A 473 4.41 11.04 -33.70
CA GLY A 473 3.03 11.12 -34.17
C GLY A 473 2.01 10.69 -33.12
N SER A 474 0.74 10.74 -33.52
CA SER A 474 -0.41 10.45 -32.64
C SER A 474 -0.81 8.97 -32.59
N GLU A 475 -0.24 8.14 -33.45
CA GLU A 475 -0.51 6.71 -33.50
C GLU A 475 0.77 5.93 -33.72
N PHE A 476 0.96 4.89 -32.94
CA PHE A 476 2.07 3.96 -33.06
C PHE A 476 1.69 2.55 -32.61
N VAL A 477 2.51 1.57 -32.97
CA VAL A 477 2.31 0.17 -32.59
C VAL A 477 3.39 -0.24 -31.61
N HIS A 478 2.97 -0.91 -30.52
CA HIS A 478 3.87 -1.56 -29.57
C HIS A 478 3.41 -2.99 -29.31
N THR A 479 4.36 -3.90 -29.04
CA THR A 479 4.06 -5.30 -28.72
C THR A 479 4.39 -5.54 -27.26
N PHE A 480 3.38 -5.78 -26.45
CA PHE A 480 3.53 -6.11 -25.03
C PHE A 480 3.85 -7.61 -24.89
N PRO A 481 4.99 -8.02 -24.31
CA PRO A 481 5.30 -9.43 -24.09
C PRO A 481 4.22 -10.17 -23.32
N ALA A 482 4.14 -11.49 -23.46
CA ALA A 482 3.24 -12.31 -22.64
C ALA A 482 3.57 -12.12 -21.16
N HIS A 483 2.57 -12.24 -20.27
CA HIS A 483 2.72 -12.17 -18.81
C HIS A 483 3.73 -11.10 -18.33
N SER A 484 3.59 -9.87 -18.81
CA SER A 484 4.53 -8.77 -18.54
C SER A 484 3.85 -7.52 -17.98
N VAL A 485 4.65 -6.67 -17.33
CA VAL A 485 4.29 -5.29 -16.99
C VAL A 485 5.16 -4.35 -17.78
N THR A 486 4.56 -3.47 -18.56
CA THR A 486 5.28 -2.47 -19.38
C THR A 486 4.90 -1.07 -18.95
N VAL A 487 5.90 -0.22 -18.71
CA VAL A 487 5.74 1.22 -18.50
C VAL A 487 6.33 1.94 -19.71
N LEU A 488 5.47 2.59 -20.49
CA LEU A 488 5.89 3.49 -21.58
C LEU A 488 5.99 4.90 -21.03
N HIS A 489 7.16 5.48 -21.07
CA HIS A 489 7.39 6.88 -20.71
C HIS A 489 7.74 7.67 -21.97
N LEU A 490 6.87 8.60 -22.37
CA LEU A 490 6.89 9.27 -23.67
C LEU A 490 6.98 10.78 -23.49
N ALA A 491 7.82 11.42 -24.30
CA ALA A 491 7.81 12.87 -24.44
C ALA A 491 6.72 13.24 -25.46
N ILE A 492 5.79 14.11 -25.08
CA ILE A 492 4.65 14.56 -25.89
C ILE A 492 4.71 16.06 -26.15
N GLY A 493 3.98 16.54 -27.17
CA GLY A 493 3.95 17.95 -27.57
C GLY A 493 2.71 18.33 -28.36
#